data_4badf173e749c271b25f1bbb6012b6d9
#
_entry.id   4badf173e749c271b25f1bbb6012b6d9
#
_cell.length_a   1.000
_cell.length_b   1.000
_cell.length_c   1.000
_cell.angle_alpha   90.00
_cell.angle_beta   90.00
_cell.angle_gamma   90.00
#
_symmetry.space_group_name_H-M   'P 1'
#
loop_
_entity.id
_entity.type
_entity.pdbx_description
1 polymer ?
#
loop_
_entity_poly.entity_id
_entity_poly.type
_entity_poly.pdbx_seq_one_letter_code
_entity_poly.pdbx_strand_id
1 'polypeptide(L)'
;MTTEEKRALQITACKVRMGVIEGTHGAKAGHPGGSLSAADVFTYLYFKEMNIDPKNPKWEGRDRFVLSKGHTAPGLYAALANRGFFPVEDLPTLRHIGSYLQGHPNMNTVPGVDMSTGSLGQGISCACGMALGLKHRGSSARVYTLLGDGEIQEGQVWEACMFAAHYKLDNLCVIVDNNGLQIDGPVSQVMSPYPIDEKLAAFGFHVRTIDAHDFDQIEDAFHEARTVKGQPSAIILKSTKGKGVSYMENNVGWHGKAPNDAEYEQAMKELSAALRELEA
;
A
#
# COMPACT_ATOMS: atom_id res chain seq x y z
N MET A 1 -5.16 11.38 -16.57
CA MET A 1 -5.50 10.10 -17.29
C MET A 1 -6.77 10.25 -18.12
N THR A 2 -7.09 9.31 -19.01
CA THR A 2 -8.39 9.32 -19.71
C THR A 2 -9.50 8.82 -18.77
N THR A 3 -10.77 9.12 -19.12
CA THR A 3 -11.93 8.63 -18.36
C THR A 3 -11.98 7.11 -18.34
N GLU A 4 -11.62 6.45 -19.44
CA GLU A 4 -11.57 4.98 -19.54
C GLU A 4 -10.49 4.37 -18.67
N GLU A 5 -9.29 4.96 -18.66
CA GLU A 5 -8.19 4.51 -17.77
C GLU A 5 -8.58 4.67 -16.31
N LYS A 6 -9.17 5.81 -15.93
CA LYS A 6 -9.65 6.06 -14.56
C LYS A 6 -10.66 5.01 -14.15
N ARG A 7 -11.65 4.76 -14.99
CA ARG A 7 -12.68 3.75 -14.76
C ARG A 7 -12.09 2.34 -14.61
N ALA A 8 -11.14 1.95 -15.47
CA ALA A 8 -10.48 0.66 -15.39
C ALA A 8 -9.73 0.48 -14.04
N LEU A 9 -9.07 1.54 -13.56
CA LEU A 9 -8.42 1.54 -12.25
C LEU A 9 -9.45 1.45 -11.10
N GLN A 10 -10.57 2.17 -11.19
CA GLN A 10 -11.65 2.09 -10.19
C GLN A 10 -12.25 0.68 -10.11
N ILE A 11 -12.50 0.05 -11.25
CA ILE A 11 -12.96 -1.36 -11.35
C ILE A 11 -11.93 -2.28 -10.67
N THR A 12 -10.65 -2.10 -10.98
CA THR A 12 -9.58 -2.92 -10.41
C THR A 12 -9.46 -2.70 -8.90
N ALA A 13 -9.53 -1.46 -8.42
CA ALA A 13 -9.50 -1.15 -6.99
C ALA A 13 -10.69 -1.79 -6.23
N CYS A 14 -11.87 -1.83 -6.88
CA CYS A 14 -13.01 -2.54 -6.32
C CYS A 14 -12.74 -4.05 -6.19
N LYS A 15 -12.16 -4.68 -7.22
CA LYS A 15 -11.74 -6.10 -7.18
C LYS A 15 -10.66 -6.35 -6.12
N VAL A 16 -9.70 -5.45 -5.95
CA VAL A 16 -8.70 -5.52 -4.86
C VAL A 16 -9.39 -5.50 -3.50
N ARG A 17 -10.37 -4.62 -3.29
CA ARG A 17 -11.15 -4.58 -2.03
C ARG A 17 -11.92 -5.89 -1.80
N MET A 18 -12.54 -6.46 -2.83
CA MET A 18 -13.21 -7.77 -2.73
C MET A 18 -12.21 -8.84 -2.28
N GLY A 19 -11.02 -8.90 -2.89
CA GLY A 19 -9.96 -9.84 -2.50
C GLY A 19 -9.46 -9.65 -1.06
N VAL A 20 -9.42 -8.41 -0.55
CA VAL A 20 -9.13 -8.15 0.89
C VAL A 20 -10.17 -8.80 1.79
N ILE A 21 -11.44 -8.64 1.46
CA ILE A 21 -12.56 -9.21 2.23
C ILE A 21 -12.55 -10.74 2.15
N GLU A 22 -12.36 -11.31 0.96
CA GLU A 22 -12.26 -12.77 0.74
C GLU A 22 -11.11 -13.36 1.55
N GLY A 23 -9.91 -12.77 1.43
CA GLY A 23 -8.72 -13.27 2.12
C GLY A 23 -8.86 -13.20 3.64
N THR A 24 -9.31 -12.08 4.19
CA THR A 24 -9.46 -11.93 5.65
C THR A 24 -10.60 -12.77 6.22
N HIS A 25 -11.71 -12.93 5.47
CA HIS A 25 -12.79 -13.82 5.84
C HIS A 25 -12.35 -15.29 5.81
N GLY A 26 -11.70 -15.74 4.74
CA GLY A 26 -11.19 -17.11 4.64
C GLY A 26 -10.20 -17.46 5.76
N ALA A 27 -9.32 -16.53 6.09
CA ALA A 27 -8.35 -16.67 7.17
C ALA A 27 -8.95 -16.64 8.58
N LYS A 28 -10.18 -16.13 8.75
CA LYS A 28 -10.77 -15.76 10.05
C LYS A 28 -9.83 -14.83 10.88
N ALA A 29 -8.92 -14.14 10.22
CA ALA A 29 -7.91 -13.26 10.79
C ALA A 29 -7.36 -12.30 9.74
N GLY A 30 -6.79 -11.17 10.15
CA GLY A 30 -6.12 -10.22 9.25
C GLY A 30 -6.52 -8.78 9.51
N HIS A 31 -6.02 -7.89 8.64
CA HIS A 31 -6.14 -6.45 8.83
C HIS A 31 -6.86 -5.82 7.62
N PRO A 32 -8.23 -5.92 7.57
CA PRO A 32 -8.98 -5.39 6.43
C PRO A 32 -8.94 -3.85 6.37
N GLY A 33 -9.07 -3.15 7.49
CA GLY A 33 -9.24 -1.70 7.48
C GLY A 33 -8.11 -0.95 6.78
N GLY A 34 -6.85 -1.22 7.16
CA GLY A 34 -5.68 -0.60 6.53
C GLY A 34 -5.36 -1.13 5.13
N SER A 35 -5.85 -2.33 4.77
CA SER A 35 -5.75 -2.89 3.43
C SER A 35 -6.72 -2.20 2.47
N LEU A 36 -7.96 -1.94 2.93
CA LEU A 36 -9.00 -1.25 2.18
C LEU A 36 -8.67 0.24 1.95
N SER A 37 -8.06 0.93 2.95
CA SER A 37 -7.65 2.33 2.78
C SER A 37 -6.61 2.51 1.68
N ALA A 38 -5.73 1.52 1.50
CA ALA A 38 -4.63 1.56 0.54
C ALA A 38 -4.96 0.92 -0.83
N ALA A 39 -6.19 0.42 -1.05
CA ALA A 39 -6.53 -0.34 -2.25
C ALA A 39 -6.33 0.46 -3.54
N ASP A 40 -6.63 1.77 -3.56
CA ASP A 40 -6.47 2.62 -4.74
C ASP A 40 -4.99 2.82 -5.08
N VAL A 41 -4.15 3.09 -4.08
CA VAL A 41 -2.71 3.26 -4.31
C VAL A 41 -2.04 1.94 -4.68
N PHE A 42 -2.43 0.80 -4.10
CA PHE A 42 -1.96 -0.51 -4.57
C PHE A 42 -2.33 -0.73 -6.03
N THR A 43 -3.57 -0.42 -6.39
CA THR A 43 -4.03 -0.54 -7.77
C THR A 43 -3.22 0.35 -8.70
N TYR A 44 -3.05 1.62 -8.38
CA TYR A 44 -2.29 2.54 -9.22
C TYR A 44 -0.84 2.06 -9.42
N LEU A 45 -0.16 1.68 -8.33
CA LEU A 45 1.22 1.18 -8.37
C LEU A 45 1.37 -0.03 -9.31
N TYR A 46 0.56 -1.06 -9.13
CA TYR A 46 0.73 -2.32 -9.84
C TYR A 46 0.14 -2.34 -11.26
N PHE A 47 -0.81 -1.44 -11.57
CA PHE A 47 -1.48 -1.46 -12.87
C PHE A 47 -1.10 -0.29 -13.79
N LYS A 48 -0.46 0.76 -13.26
CA LYS A 48 -0.07 1.92 -14.06
C LYS A 48 1.34 2.44 -13.79
N GLU A 49 1.77 2.57 -12.53
CA GLU A 49 3.00 3.27 -12.17
C GLU A 49 4.26 2.43 -12.36
N MET A 50 4.27 1.21 -11.79
CA MET A 50 5.48 0.41 -11.67
C MET A 50 5.81 -0.34 -12.96
N ASN A 51 7.09 -0.31 -13.34
CA ASN A 51 7.63 -1.14 -14.40
C ASN A 51 7.92 -2.55 -13.87
N ILE A 52 6.97 -3.45 -14.03
CA ILE A 52 6.97 -4.83 -13.50
C ILE A 52 6.44 -5.82 -14.54
N ASP A 53 6.86 -7.07 -14.43
CA ASP A 53 6.33 -8.19 -15.23
C ASP A 53 5.89 -9.34 -14.32
N PRO A 54 4.58 -9.63 -14.21
CA PRO A 54 4.08 -10.76 -13.41
C PRO A 54 4.63 -12.11 -13.86
N LYS A 55 4.98 -12.27 -15.15
CA LYS A 55 5.56 -13.50 -15.69
C LYS A 55 7.05 -13.65 -15.36
N ASN A 56 7.70 -12.55 -14.99
CA ASN A 56 9.10 -12.54 -14.56
C ASN A 56 9.25 -11.71 -13.26
N PRO A 57 8.69 -12.17 -12.13
CA PRO A 57 8.62 -11.42 -10.88
C PRO A 57 10.00 -11.12 -10.25
N LYS A 58 11.05 -11.78 -10.73
CA LYS A 58 12.44 -11.58 -10.29
C LYS A 58 13.29 -10.79 -11.29
N TRP A 59 12.69 -10.21 -12.33
CA TRP A 59 13.43 -9.39 -13.28
C TRP A 59 14.21 -8.28 -12.56
N GLU A 60 15.51 -8.21 -12.80
CA GLU A 60 16.39 -7.27 -12.07
C GLU A 60 16.10 -5.79 -12.39
N GLY A 61 15.69 -5.49 -13.62
CA GLY A 61 15.37 -4.14 -14.07
C GLY A 61 14.03 -3.58 -13.60
N ARG A 62 13.23 -4.38 -12.88
CA ARG A 62 11.91 -3.95 -12.40
C ARG A 62 12.01 -2.90 -11.30
N ASP A 63 10.94 -2.14 -11.13
CA ASP A 63 10.71 -1.34 -9.92
C ASP A 63 10.48 -2.26 -8.71
N ARG A 64 10.64 -1.71 -7.51
CA ARG A 64 10.49 -2.43 -6.24
C ARG A 64 9.42 -1.77 -5.38
N PHE A 65 8.65 -2.60 -4.69
CA PHE A 65 7.69 -2.14 -3.71
C PHE A 65 7.91 -2.79 -2.35
N VAL A 66 8.04 -1.97 -1.30
CA VAL A 66 8.17 -2.43 0.09
C VAL A 66 6.92 -2.02 0.87
N LEU A 67 6.11 -2.98 1.28
CA LEU A 67 4.99 -2.74 2.17
C LEU A 67 5.50 -2.61 3.61
N SER A 68 5.86 -1.40 4.05
CA SER A 68 6.43 -1.18 5.39
C SER A 68 5.41 -1.51 6.48
N LYS A 69 4.15 -1.07 6.35
CA LYS A 69 3.03 -1.52 7.19
C LYS A 69 2.59 -2.95 6.84
N GLY A 70 3.47 -3.93 7.08
CA GLY A 70 3.33 -5.29 6.60
C GLY A 70 2.04 -6.02 7.00
N HIS A 71 1.37 -5.58 8.06
CA HIS A 71 0.08 -6.11 8.48
C HIS A 71 -1.03 -5.93 7.43
N THR A 72 -0.90 -4.99 6.50
CA THR A 72 -1.84 -4.81 5.38
C THR A 72 -1.51 -5.69 4.16
N ALA A 73 -0.83 -6.82 4.40
CA ALA A 73 -0.58 -7.86 3.40
C ALA A 73 -1.83 -8.29 2.60
N PRO A 74 -3.05 -8.39 3.17
CA PRO A 74 -4.24 -8.72 2.40
C PRO A 74 -4.47 -7.79 1.20
N GLY A 75 -4.22 -6.48 1.35
CA GLY A 75 -4.32 -5.50 0.26
C GLY A 75 -3.26 -5.71 -0.82
N LEU A 76 -2.01 -5.92 -0.41
CA LEU A 76 -0.91 -6.23 -1.34
C LEU A 76 -1.18 -7.54 -2.10
N TYR A 77 -1.60 -8.60 -1.41
CA TYR A 77 -1.87 -9.88 -2.04
C TYR A 77 -3.03 -9.80 -3.04
N ALA A 78 -4.11 -9.08 -2.69
CA ALA A 78 -5.21 -8.85 -3.61
C ALA A 78 -4.76 -8.09 -4.86
N ALA A 79 -3.89 -7.07 -4.73
CA ALA A 79 -3.33 -6.36 -5.88
C ALA A 79 -2.43 -7.26 -6.73
N LEU A 80 -1.54 -8.04 -6.11
CA LEU A 80 -0.65 -8.98 -6.81
C LEU A 80 -1.43 -10.08 -7.57
N ALA A 81 -2.46 -10.66 -6.93
CA ALA A 81 -3.30 -11.69 -7.55
C ALA A 81 -4.05 -11.12 -8.77
N ASN A 82 -4.73 -9.97 -8.60
CA ASN A 82 -5.43 -9.31 -9.71
C ASN A 82 -4.47 -8.85 -10.83
N ARG A 83 -3.19 -8.58 -10.50
CA ARG A 83 -2.15 -8.26 -11.50
C ARG A 83 -1.62 -9.50 -12.23
N GLY A 84 -1.90 -10.70 -11.73
CA GLY A 84 -1.53 -11.97 -12.35
C GLY A 84 -0.21 -12.57 -11.86
N PHE A 85 0.26 -12.21 -10.66
CA PHE A 85 1.43 -12.85 -10.05
C PHE A 85 1.13 -14.26 -9.52
N PHE A 86 -0.12 -14.50 -9.12
CA PHE A 86 -0.67 -15.78 -8.68
C PHE A 86 -2.20 -15.79 -8.81
N PRO A 87 -2.88 -16.95 -8.72
CA PRO A 87 -4.32 -17.04 -8.88
C PRO A 87 -5.10 -16.26 -7.80
N VAL A 88 -6.18 -15.58 -8.19
CA VAL A 88 -7.07 -14.86 -7.26
C VAL A 88 -7.74 -15.83 -6.29
N GLU A 89 -7.99 -17.05 -6.75
CA GLU A 89 -8.61 -18.15 -6.01
C GLU A 89 -7.78 -18.60 -4.79
N ASP A 90 -6.50 -18.21 -4.72
CA ASP A 90 -5.64 -18.52 -3.57
C ASP A 90 -5.85 -17.57 -2.39
N LEU A 91 -6.46 -16.38 -2.61
CA LEU A 91 -6.65 -15.36 -1.57
C LEU A 91 -7.34 -15.89 -0.30
N PRO A 92 -8.39 -16.74 -0.37
CA PRO A 92 -9.02 -17.29 0.83
C PRO A 92 -8.11 -18.21 1.66
N THR A 93 -6.96 -18.65 1.12
CA THR A 93 -5.99 -19.48 1.85
C THR A 93 -5.05 -18.67 2.74
N LEU A 94 -5.23 -17.36 2.81
CA LEU A 94 -4.43 -16.45 3.65
C LEU A 94 -4.28 -17.03 5.07
N ARG A 95 -3.05 -17.09 5.59
CA ARG A 95 -2.71 -17.60 6.94
C ARG A 95 -3.03 -19.08 7.20
N HIS A 96 -3.55 -19.84 6.24
CA HIS A 96 -3.76 -21.27 6.44
C HIS A 96 -2.41 -22.00 6.52
N ILE A 97 -2.38 -23.09 7.27
CA ILE A 97 -1.20 -23.97 7.33
C ILE A 97 -0.92 -24.51 5.94
N GLY A 98 0.32 -24.35 5.49
CA GLY A 98 0.74 -24.76 4.16
C GLY A 98 0.49 -23.74 3.04
N SER A 99 -0.25 -22.65 3.28
CA SER A 99 -0.37 -21.56 2.32
C SER A 99 0.91 -20.73 2.27
N TYR A 100 1.28 -20.28 1.06
CA TYR A 100 2.37 -19.32 0.88
C TYR A 100 1.95 -17.87 1.24
N LEU A 101 0.64 -17.59 1.32
CA LEU A 101 0.08 -16.29 1.70
C LEU A 101 0.11 -16.11 3.22
N GLN A 102 1.25 -15.70 3.73
CA GLN A 102 1.45 -15.47 5.16
C GLN A 102 0.77 -14.19 5.64
N GLY A 103 0.57 -14.07 6.96
CA GLY A 103 -0.09 -12.90 7.57
C GLY A 103 0.67 -11.56 7.38
N HIS A 104 1.95 -11.64 7.05
CA HIS A 104 2.82 -10.54 6.64
C HIS A 104 3.55 -10.94 5.35
N PRO A 105 3.98 -9.98 4.50
CA PRO A 105 4.65 -10.30 3.25
C PRO A 105 5.92 -11.13 3.45
N ASN A 106 6.07 -12.17 2.64
CA ASN A 106 7.27 -13.00 2.63
C ASN A 106 7.85 -13.06 1.20
N MET A 107 9.01 -12.45 1.00
CA MET A 107 9.69 -12.34 -0.29
C MET A 107 10.19 -13.69 -0.84
N ASN A 108 10.32 -14.70 0.03
CA ASN A 108 10.82 -16.01 -0.36
C ASN A 108 9.72 -16.93 -0.91
N THR A 109 8.46 -16.67 -0.58
CA THR A 109 7.34 -17.56 -0.90
C THR A 109 6.27 -16.92 -1.79
N VAL A 110 6.06 -15.59 -1.70
CA VAL A 110 5.00 -14.90 -2.45
C VAL A 110 5.56 -14.23 -3.69
N PRO A 111 5.16 -14.66 -4.91
CA PRO A 111 5.57 -13.99 -6.14
C PRO A 111 5.18 -12.51 -6.13
N GLY A 112 6.11 -11.63 -6.52
CA GLY A 112 5.88 -10.18 -6.59
C GLY A 112 6.11 -9.43 -5.26
N VAL A 113 6.41 -10.12 -4.17
CA VAL A 113 6.83 -9.50 -2.91
C VAL A 113 8.34 -9.26 -2.93
N ASP A 114 8.77 -8.01 -2.80
CA ASP A 114 10.18 -7.61 -2.87
C ASP A 114 10.89 -7.65 -1.51
N MET A 115 10.16 -7.53 -0.39
CA MET A 115 10.72 -7.55 0.96
C MET A 115 9.76 -8.17 1.96
N SER A 116 10.28 -9.03 2.82
CA SER A 116 9.57 -9.53 3.99
C SER A 116 9.49 -8.42 5.04
N THR A 117 8.27 -8.10 5.51
CA THR A 117 8.02 -7.01 6.46
C THR A 117 7.04 -7.46 7.53
N GLY A 118 6.80 -6.61 8.54
CA GLY A 118 5.89 -6.89 9.66
C GLY A 118 6.27 -6.13 10.92
N SER A 119 7.57 -5.95 11.18
CA SER A 119 8.06 -5.04 12.21
C SER A 119 7.95 -3.61 11.69
N LEU A 120 7.06 -2.82 12.29
CA LEU A 120 6.78 -1.45 11.85
C LEU A 120 8.03 -0.57 11.91
N GLY A 121 8.14 0.34 10.96
CA GLY A 121 9.29 1.25 10.82
C GLY A 121 10.50 0.64 10.11
N GLN A 122 10.60 -0.69 9.95
CA GLN A 122 11.78 -1.33 9.35
C GLN A 122 11.76 -1.34 7.82
N GLY A 123 10.58 -1.41 7.22
CA GLY A 123 10.43 -1.52 5.76
C GLY A 123 11.03 -0.34 5.00
N ILE A 124 10.87 0.88 5.49
CA ILE A 124 11.45 2.08 4.87
C ILE A 124 12.97 2.02 4.82
N SER A 125 13.64 1.48 5.85
CA SER A 125 15.09 1.33 5.85
C SER A 125 15.56 0.35 4.77
N CYS A 126 14.83 -0.76 4.60
CA CYS A 126 15.08 -1.70 3.51
C CYS A 126 14.89 -1.03 2.14
N ALA A 127 13.83 -0.23 1.98
CA ALA A 127 13.57 0.53 0.75
C ALA A 127 14.70 1.53 0.44
N CYS A 128 15.22 2.23 1.45
CA CYS A 128 16.39 3.10 1.31
C CYS A 128 17.62 2.33 0.83
N GLY A 129 17.90 1.16 1.40
CA GLY A 129 19.00 0.30 0.97
C GLY A 129 18.85 -0.18 -0.47
N MET A 130 17.64 -0.58 -0.87
CA MET A 130 17.33 -0.95 -2.26
C MET A 130 17.54 0.23 -3.21
N ALA A 131 17.02 1.42 -2.87
CA ALA A 131 17.15 2.62 -3.70
C ALA A 131 18.61 3.03 -3.89
N LEU A 132 19.41 3.00 -2.81
CA LEU A 132 20.83 3.27 -2.88
C LEU A 132 21.57 2.26 -3.76
N GLY A 133 21.28 0.96 -3.57
CA GLY A 133 21.89 -0.11 -4.35
C GLY A 133 21.56 -0.01 -5.85
N LEU A 134 20.33 0.32 -6.22
CA LEU A 134 19.92 0.57 -7.60
C LEU A 134 20.64 1.78 -8.18
N LYS A 135 20.73 2.88 -7.42
CA LYS A 135 21.43 4.11 -7.82
C LYS A 135 22.92 3.85 -8.07
N HIS A 136 23.58 3.10 -7.20
CA HIS A 136 24.98 2.71 -7.38
C HIS A 136 25.25 1.87 -8.64
N ARG A 137 24.28 1.05 -9.03
CA ARG A 137 24.36 0.25 -10.27
C ARG A 137 23.98 1.04 -11.53
N GLY A 138 23.64 2.33 -11.42
CA GLY A 138 23.15 3.13 -12.54
C GLY A 138 21.80 2.67 -13.10
N SER A 139 21.01 1.95 -12.29
CA SER A 139 19.68 1.47 -12.70
C SER A 139 18.68 2.63 -12.72
N SER A 140 17.77 2.61 -13.71
CA SER A 140 16.63 3.52 -13.77
C SER A 140 15.44 3.08 -12.92
N ALA A 141 15.50 1.88 -12.32
CA ALA A 141 14.43 1.34 -11.48
C ALA A 141 14.21 2.19 -10.23
N ARG A 142 12.96 2.30 -9.83
CA ARG A 142 12.51 3.06 -8.67
C ARG A 142 12.11 2.14 -7.52
N VAL A 143 12.08 2.70 -6.33
CA VAL A 143 11.62 2.02 -5.11
C VAL A 143 10.47 2.81 -4.52
N TYR A 144 9.38 2.12 -4.23
CA TYR A 144 8.20 2.65 -3.55
C TYR A 144 8.04 1.95 -2.21
N THR A 145 7.63 2.68 -1.18
CA THR A 145 7.35 2.08 0.12
C THR A 145 6.10 2.71 0.73
N LEU A 146 5.22 1.87 1.30
CA LEU A 146 3.98 2.31 1.93
C LEU A 146 4.03 2.11 3.44
N LEU A 147 3.90 3.22 4.16
CA LEU A 147 3.85 3.31 5.61
C LEU A 147 2.42 3.64 6.08
N GLY A 148 2.13 3.38 7.35
CA GLY A 148 0.95 3.90 8.05
C GLY A 148 1.29 5.15 8.87
N ASP A 149 0.29 6.00 9.11
CA ASP A 149 0.43 7.18 9.96
C ASP A 149 0.77 6.83 11.43
N GLY A 150 0.24 5.73 11.97
CA GLY A 150 0.67 5.17 13.24
C GLY A 150 2.08 4.58 13.20
N GLU A 151 2.49 4.00 12.08
CA GLU A 151 3.84 3.43 11.90
C GLU A 151 4.93 4.50 11.96
N ILE A 152 4.69 5.70 11.45
CA ILE A 152 5.70 6.77 11.46
C ILE A 152 5.99 7.33 12.85
N GLN A 153 5.35 6.84 13.90
CA GLN A 153 5.72 7.10 15.29
C GLN A 153 7.03 6.38 15.68
N GLU A 154 7.42 5.34 14.93
CA GLU A 154 8.68 4.64 15.12
C GLU A 154 9.88 5.53 14.77
N GLY A 155 10.87 5.64 15.68
CA GLY A 155 12.09 6.44 15.48
C GLY A 155 12.88 6.04 14.24
N GLN A 156 12.90 4.74 13.93
CA GLN A 156 13.56 4.16 12.75
C GLN A 156 13.09 4.81 11.43
N VAL A 157 11.84 5.24 11.32
CA VAL A 157 11.31 5.93 10.14
C VAL A 157 12.08 7.22 9.90
N TRP A 158 12.32 8.01 10.94
CA TRP A 158 13.00 9.29 10.85
C TRP A 158 14.50 9.15 10.60
N GLU A 159 15.13 8.11 11.15
CA GLU A 159 16.51 7.72 10.80
C GLU A 159 16.63 7.38 9.31
N ALA A 160 15.70 6.61 8.77
CA ALA A 160 15.64 6.30 7.35
C ALA A 160 15.38 7.55 6.48
N CYS A 161 14.57 8.49 6.95
CA CYS A 161 14.35 9.76 6.24
C CYS A 161 15.63 10.60 6.16
N MET A 162 16.39 10.73 7.24
CA MET A 162 17.71 11.40 7.22
C MET A 162 18.65 10.73 6.22
N PHE A 163 18.70 9.40 6.22
CA PHE A 163 19.52 8.64 5.29
C PHE A 163 19.11 8.90 3.83
N ALA A 164 17.82 8.81 3.53
CA ALA A 164 17.30 9.01 2.17
C ALA A 164 17.63 10.41 1.62
N ALA A 165 17.48 11.44 2.44
CA ALA A 165 17.81 12.81 2.07
C ALA A 165 19.32 13.00 1.90
N HIS A 166 20.15 12.49 2.84
CA HIS A 166 21.60 12.59 2.77
C HIS A 166 22.17 11.99 1.47
N TYR A 167 21.69 10.80 1.10
CA TYR A 167 22.11 10.12 -0.13
C TYR A 167 21.34 10.56 -1.38
N LYS A 168 20.45 11.55 -1.26
CA LYS A 168 19.70 12.13 -2.37
C LYS A 168 19.00 11.05 -3.19
N LEU A 169 18.23 10.18 -2.52
CA LEU A 169 17.58 9.01 -3.14
C LEU A 169 16.37 9.45 -3.96
N ASP A 170 16.61 10.10 -5.10
CA ASP A 170 15.58 10.60 -6.02
C ASP A 170 14.83 9.48 -6.77
N ASN A 171 15.28 8.25 -6.64
CA ASN A 171 14.59 7.04 -7.07
C ASN A 171 13.75 6.39 -5.96
N LEU A 172 13.62 7.01 -4.78
CA LEU A 172 12.76 6.56 -3.67
C LEU A 172 11.50 7.43 -3.59
N CYS A 173 10.32 6.78 -3.53
CA CYS A 173 9.06 7.41 -3.21
C CYS A 173 8.47 6.78 -1.94
N VAL A 174 8.38 7.55 -0.88
CA VAL A 174 7.73 7.18 0.39
C VAL A 174 6.26 7.56 0.32
N ILE A 175 5.38 6.63 0.64
CA ILE A 175 3.93 6.83 0.63
C ILE A 175 3.44 6.64 2.06
N VAL A 176 2.65 7.58 2.58
CA VAL A 176 2.07 7.49 3.92
C VAL A 176 0.56 7.37 3.81
N ASP A 177 0.01 6.23 4.22
CA ASP A 177 -1.44 6.04 4.39
C ASP A 177 -1.89 6.76 5.66
N ASN A 178 -2.29 8.03 5.51
CA ASN A 178 -2.77 8.87 6.59
C ASN A 178 -4.30 8.72 6.73
N ASN A 179 -4.72 7.58 7.30
CA ASN A 179 -6.12 7.27 7.54
C ASN A 179 -6.63 7.74 8.92
N GLY A 180 -5.75 8.33 9.73
CA GLY A 180 -6.08 8.95 11.02
C GLY A 180 -6.30 7.98 12.18
N LEU A 181 -6.21 6.66 11.95
CA LEU A 181 -6.55 5.64 12.94
C LEU A 181 -5.45 4.58 13.11
N GLN A 182 -5.07 4.31 14.35
CA GLN A 182 -4.27 3.15 14.74
C GLN A 182 -5.07 2.19 15.63
N ILE A 183 -4.45 1.12 16.12
CA ILE A 183 -5.13 0.02 16.84
C ILE A 183 -5.95 0.49 18.06
N ASP A 184 -5.46 1.50 18.78
CA ASP A 184 -6.06 1.97 20.05
C ASP A 184 -6.94 3.22 19.86
N GLY A 185 -7.06 3.75 18.64
CA GLY A 185 -7.88 4.94 18.39
C GLY A 185 -7.32 5.92 17.36
N PRO A 186 -7.81 7.16 17.35
CA PRO A 186 -7.28 8.22 16.53
C PRO A 186 -5.79 8.47 16.82
N VAL A 187 -4.95 8.51 15.77
CA VAL A 187 -3.50 8.76 15.94
C VAL A 187 -3.22 10.08 16.66
N SER A 188 -4.08 11.09 16.47
CA SER A 188 -3.98 12.39 17.16
C SER A 188 -4.19 12.33 18.68
N GLN A 189 -4.84 11.26 19.17
CA GLN A 189 -5.12 11.06 20.60
C GLN A 189 -4.17 10.04 21.24
N VAL A 190 -3.72 9.04 20.48
CA VAL A 190 -2.81 8.01 20.97
C VAL A 190 -1.37 8.53 21.02
N MET A 191 -0.83 8.91 19.86
CA MET A 191 0.48 9.57 19.73
C MET A 191 0.49 10.33 18.40
N SER A 192 0.34 11.66 18.44
CA SER A 192 0.19 12.48 17.24
C SER A 192 1.46 12.54 16.38
N PRO A 193 1.42 12.03 15.15
CA PRO A 193 2.53 12.18 14.21
C PRO A 193 2.55 13.54 13.50
N TYR A 194 1.51 14.34 13.65
CA TYR A 194 1.30 15.60 12.92
C TYR A 194 2.24 16.72 13.34
N PRO A 195 2.54 17.70 12.47
CA PRO A 195 2.24 17.69 11.03
C PRO A 195 3.21 16.77 10.26
N ILE A 196 2.67 15.83 9.46
CA ILE A 196 3.47 14.82 8.77
C ILE A 196 4.23 15.43 7.59
N ASP A 197 3.55 16.28 6.82
CA ASP A 197 4.07 16.95 5.62
C ASP A 197 5.24 17.88 5.95
N GLU A 198 5.08 18.74 6.96
CA GLU A 198 6.13 19.66 7.39
C GLU A 198 7.37 18.90 7.92
N LYS A 199 7.16 17.82 8.67
CA LYS A 199 8.26 16.97 9.16
C LYS A 199 9.04 16.34 8.02
N LEU A 200 8.36 15.70 7.05
CA LEU A 200 9.03 15.10 5.89
C LEU A 200 9.73 16.15 5.02
N ALA A 201 9.12 17.33 4.85
CA ALA A 201 9.76 18.45 4.15
C ALA A 201 11.02 18.92 4.89
N ALA A 202 10.98 19.02 6.24
CA ALA A 202 12.15 19.39 7.06
C ALA A 202 13.28 18.35 6.97
N PHE A 203 12.96 17.07 6.72
CA PHE A 203 13.93 16.04 6.41
C PHE A 203 14.47 16.09 4.97
N GLY A 204 14.02 17.03 4.14
CA GLY A 204 14.55 17.25 2.78
C GLY A 204 13.82 16.43 1.71
N PHE A 205 12.58 15.99 1.96
CA PHE A 205 11.75 15.35 0.96
C PHE A 205 10.98 16.38 0.13
N HIS A 206 10.74 16.05 -1.13
CA HIS A 206 9.68 16.66 -1.92
C HIS A 206 8.33 16.05 -1.50
N VAL A 207 7.39 16.86 -1.00
CA VAL A 207 6.17 16.36 -0.34
C VAL A 207 4.92 16.78 -1.11
N ARG A 208 4.01 15.83 -1.33
CA ARG A 208 2.66 16.07 -1.85
C ARG A 208 1.63 15.42 -0.92
N THR A 209 0.58 16.16 -0.59
CA THR A 209 -0.60 15.63 0.13
C THR A 209 -1.77 15.59 -0.82
N ILE A 210 -2.43 14.43 -0.94
CA ILE A 210 -3.50 14.17 -1.90
C ILE A 210 -4.67 13.41 -1.26
N ASP A 211 -5.83 13.42 -1.93
CA ASP A 211 -6.90 12.46 -1.66
C ASP A 211 -6.48 11.08 -2.18
N ALA A 212 -6.46 10.09 -1.28
CA ALA A 212 -6.07 8.71 -1.58
C ALA A 212 -7.04 7.99 -2.53
N HIS A 213 -8.25 8.51 -2.72
CA HIS A 213 -9.33 7.89 -3.47
C HIS A 213 -9.62 8.61 -4.80
N ASP A 214 -8.82 9.63 -5.13
CA ASP A 214 -8.86 10.34 -6.41
C ASP A 214 -7.69 9.92 -7.30
N PHE A 215 -7.96 9.10 -8.32
CA PHE A 215 -6.94 8.61 -9.24
C PHE A 215 -6.24 9.70 -10.06
N ASP A 216 -6.89 10.84 -10.31
CA ASP A 216 -6.22 11.95 -11.01
C ASP A 216 -5.17 12.59 -10.09
N GLN A 217 -5.49 12.81 -8.81
CA GLN A 217 -4.52 13.32 -7.85
C GLN A 217 -3.38 12.31 -7.59
N ILE A 218 -3.69 11.01 -7.57
CA ILE A 218 -2.68 9.95 -7.45
C ILE A 218 -1.72 10.01 -8.64
N GLU A 219 -2.24 10.05 -9.87
CA GLU A 219 -1.42 10.15 -11.09
C GLU A 219 -0.52 11.38 -11.08
N ASP A 220 -1.07 12.55 -10.77
CA ASP A 220 -0.33 13.81 -10.72
C ASP A 220 0.83 13.75 -9.72
N ALA A 221 0.57 13.21 -8.51
CA ALA A 221 1.59 13.10 -7.47
C ALA A 221 2.72 12.14 -7.85
N PHE A 222 2.41 10.98 -8.43
CA PHE A 222 3.45 10.05 -8.90
C PHE A 222 4.19 10.57 -10.12
N HIS A 223 3.50 11.25 -11.04
CA HIS A 223 4.16 11.91 -12.17
C HIS A 223 5.17 12.96 -11.70
N GLU A 224 4.77 13.83 -10.76
CA GLU A 224 5.65 14.81 -10.16
C GLU A 224 6.84 14.14 -9.46
N ALA A 225 6.61 13.10 -8.65
CA ALA A 225 7.67 12.36 -7.95
C ALA A 225 8.72 11.75 -8.90
N ARG A 226 8.34 11.40 -10.14
CA ARG A 226 9.29 10.93 -11.16
C ARG A 226 10.21 12.03 -11.70
N THR A 227 9.74 13.27 -11.68
CA THR A 227 10.51 14.42 -12.20
C THR A 227 11.49 15.00 -11.18
N VAL A 228 11.27 14.76 -9.89
CA VAL A 228 12.12 15.23 -8.79
C VAL A 228 13.52 14.63 -8.91
N LYS A 229 14.55 15.49 -8.76
CA LYS A 229 15.95 15.10 -8.79
C LYS A 229 16.69 15.58 -7.56
N GLY A 230 17.65 14.77 -7.10
CA GLY A 230 18.54 15.09 -6.00
C GLY A 230 17.90 15.07 -4.61
N GLN A 231 16.65 14.64 -4.47
CA GLN A 231 15.97 14.46 -3.19
C GLN A 231 14.90 13.36 -3.31
N PRO A 232 14.59 12.64 -2.21
CA PRO A 232 13.49 11.67 -2.20
C PRO A 232 12.12 12.37 -2.26
N SER A 233 11.09 11.63 -2.70
CA SER A 233 9.72 12.12 -2.71
C SER A 233 8.88 11.45 -1.63
N ALA A 234 7.89 12.18 -1.10
CA ALA A 234 6.88 11.66 -0.17
C ALA A 234 5.47 12.05 -0.65
N ILE A 235 4.57 11.07 -0.67
CA ILE A 235 3.16 11.26 -0.99
C ILE A 235 2.34 10.89 0.24
N ILE A 236 1.61 11.88 0.81
CA ILE A 236 0.73 11.67 1.95
C ILE A 236 -0.69 11.50 1.44
N LEU A 237 -1.24 10.32 1.69
CA LEU A 237 -2.56 9.92 1.27
C LEU A 237 -3.58 10.25 2.37
N LYS A 238 -4.42 11.27 2.18
CA LYS A 238 -5.62 11.45 3.01
C LYS A 238 -6.60 10.35 2.63
N SER A 239 -6.66 9.30 3.43
CA SER A 239 -7.42 8.10 3.14
C SER A 239 -8.48 7.80 4.20
N THR A 240 -9.44 6.96 3.83
CA THR A 240 -10.49 6.46 4.73
C THR A 240 -10.16 5.03 5.10
N LYS A 241 -9.89 4.77 6.40
CA LYS A 241 -9.72 3.39 6.88
C LYS A 241 -10.98 2.58 6.62
N GLY A 242 -10.84 1.40 6.03
CA GLY A 242 -12.01 0.56 5.71
C GLY A 242 -12.79 0.97 4.45
N LYS A 243 -12.20 1.78 3.56
CA LYS A 243 -12.83 2.36 2.36
C LYS A 243 -13.58 1.35 1.50
N GLY A 244 -14.85 1.68 1.20
CA GLY A 244 -15.72 0.90 0.32
C GLY A 244 -16.60 -0.14 1.04
N VAL A 245 -16.47 -0.28 2.37
CA VAL A 245 -17.33 -1.14 3.19
C VAL A 245 -17.94 -0.31 4.31
N SER A 246 -19.23 -0.05 4.25
CA SER A 246 -19.91 0.97 5.04
C SER A 246 -19.70 0.86 6.55
N TYR A 247 -19.73 -0.34 7.10
CA TYR A 247 -19.54 -0.59 8.54
C TYR A 247 -18.08 -0.64 8.98
N MET A 248 -17.12 -0.63 8.01
CA MET A 248 -15.68 -0.59 8.28
C MET A 248 -15.10 0.82 8.18
N GLU A 249 -15.73 1.71 7.40
CA GLU A 249 -15.22 3.07 7.16
C GLU A 249 -15.07 3.85 8.48
N ASN A 250 -13.88 4.44 8.68
CA ASN A 250 -13.52 5.24 9.85
C ASN A 250 -13.75 4.53 11.21
N ASN A 251 -13.71 3.20 11.22
CA ASN A 251 -13.95 2.40 12.41
C ASN A 251 -12.69 1.65 12.84
N VAL A 252 -12.14 2.04 14.00
CA VAL A 252 -10.91 1.47 14.57
C VAL A 252 -11.03 -0.03 14.84
N GLY A 253 -12.23 -0.52 15.17
CA GLY A 253 -12.49 -1.94 15.44
C GLY A 253 -12.12 -2.88 14.27
N TRP A 254 -11.99 -2.34 13.07
CA TRP A 254 -11.59 -3.09 11.87
C TRP A 254 -10.08 -3.03 11.57
N HIS A 255 -9.28 -2.59 12.53
CA HIS A 255 -7.84 -2.62 12.36
C HIS A 255 -7.32 -4.04 12.18
N GLY A 256 -7.68 -4.98 13.07
CA GLY A 256 -7.19 -6.35 13.09
C GLY A 256 -8.30 -7.42 13.25
N LYS A 257 -9.54 -7.09 12.95
CA LYS A 257 -10.69 -7.98 13.02
C LYS A 257 -11.08 -8.47 11.63
N ALA A 258 -11.21 -9.80 11.45
CA ALA A 258 -11.79 -10.38 10.23
C ALA A 258 -13.33 -10.31 10.26
N PRO A 259 -14.00 -10.15 9.10
CA PRO A 259 -15.45 -10.22 9.03
C PRO A 259 -15.96 -11.64 9.31
N ASN A 260 -17.08 -11.74 10.04
CA ASN A 260 -17.85 -12.98 10.12
C ASN A 260 -18.67 -13.21 8.83
N ASP A 261 -19.42 -14.32 8.75
CA ASP A 261 -20.14 -14.70 7.53
C ASP A 261 -21.17 -13.62 7.12
N ALA A 262 -21.95 -13.06 8.04
CA ALA A 262 -22.94 -12.02 7.75
C ALA A 262 -22.27 -10.68 7.37
N GLU A 263 -21.18 -10.30 8.05
CA GLU A 263 -20.35 -9.13 7.73
C GLU A 263 -19.69 -9.29 6.36
N TYR A 264 -19.22 -10.51 6.02
CA TYR A 264 -18.69 -10.84 4.70
C TYR A 264 -19.73 -10.68 3.60
N GLU A 265 -20.90 -11.28 3.76
CA GLU A 265 -22.00 -11.18 2.78
C GLU A 265 -22.40 -9.72 2.54
N GLN A 266 -22.49 -8.89 3.59
CA GLN A 266 -22.80 -7.49 3.46
C GLN A 266 -21.70 -6.75 2.69
N ALA A 267 -20.42 -6.93 3.05
CA ALA A 267 -19.30 -6.28 2.36
C ALA A 267 -19.25 -6.64 0.88
N MET A 268 -19.40 -7.94 0.57
CA MET A 268 -19.38 -8.41 -0.83
C MET A 268 -20.57 -7.89 -1.63
N LYS A 269 -21.76 -7.73 -1.00
CA LYS A 269 -22.92 -7.12 -1.62
C LYS A 269 -22.69 -5.66 -1.95
N GLU A 270 -22.11 -4.87 -1.03
CA GLU A 270 -21.79 -3.46 -1.24
C GLU A 270 -20.74 -3.29 -2.36
N LEU A 271 -19.65 -4.03 -2.30
CA LEU A 271 -18.58 -3.99 -3.31
C LEU A 271 -19.07 -4.48 -4.68
N SER A 272 -19.89 -5.52 -4.73
CA SER A 272 -20.46 -6.01 -6.00
C SER A 272 -21.45 -5.01 -6.60
N ALA A 273 -22.16 -4.22 -5.81
CA ALA A 273 -23.02 -3.15 -6.29
C ALA A 273 -22.19 -2.02 -6.90
N ALA A 274 -21.15 -1.57 -6.18
CA ALA A 274 -20.22 -0.55 -6.68
C ALA A 274 -19.50 -0.99 -7.97
N LEU A 275 -19.10 -2.27 -8.05
CA LEU A 275 -18.48 -2.81 -9.26
C LEU A 275 -19.43 -2.75 -10.46
N ARG A 276 -20.69 -3.16 -10.29
CA ARG A 276 -21.69 -3.09 -11.38
C ARG A 276 -21.95 -1.67 -11.85
N GLU A 277 -21.98 -0.68 -10.96
CA GLU A 277 -22.11 0.74 -11.31
C GLU A 277 -20.92 1.23 -12.13
N LEU A 278 -19.71 0.77 -11.80
CA LEU A 278 -18.51 1.10 -12.56
C LEU A 278 -18.44 0.39 -13.92
N GLU A 279 -19.05 -0.78 -14.07
CA GLU A 279 -19.07 -1.56 -15.32
C GLU A 279 -20.23 -1.15 -16.27
N ALA A 280 -21.25 -0.43 -15.77
CA ALA A 280 -22.36 0.10 -16.58
C ALA A 280 -21.95 1.34 -17.38
#